data_adcf83e0ac56c527ad704bf1a4afde9a
#
_entry.id   adcf83e0ac56c527ad704bf1a4afde9a
#
_cell.length_a   1.000
_cell.length_b   1.000
_cell.length_c   1.000
_cell.angle_alpha   90.00
_cell.angle_beta   90.00
_cell.angle_gamma   90.00
#
_symmetry.space_group_name_H-M   'P 1'
#
loop_
_entity.id
_entity.type
_entity.pdbx_description
1 polymer ?
#
loop_
_entity_poly.entity_id
_entity_poly.type
_entity_poly.pdbx_seq_one_letter_code
_entity_poly.pdbx_strand_id
1 'polypeptide(L)'
;DYVIPVLHLPPEAAGMVIAQISDVHLGTFFSVEDFDTLLTEVAAGGADVLAVTGDVFDDERLNARAAEVLAAHAANFRDGIWYCIGNHEYYRRNALPIVTQMARRGHVHVLLNAAERVPGCGALYLAGTDYPFARGDAFYTEKAAFFAAAMEDVPAHAVTVLLAHHPEFIDDAAADGRVPLTLTGHTHGSQFGIFGQPLFPVFKYTRGMVRIGENYGYVHTGNGSWFPLRIGCPPETVYFRLERSDV
;
A
#
# COMPACT_ATOMS: atom_id res chain seq x y z
N ASP A 1 -5.79 12.43 7.34
CA ASP A 1 -4.67 13.05 6.60
C ASP A 1 -3.47 13.17 7.51
N TYR A 2 -2.28 12.87 6.99
CA TYR A 2 -1.02 12.96 7.70
C TYR A 2 -0.02 13.80 6.91
N VAL A 3 0.79 14.58 7.64
CA VAL A 3 1.99 15.23 7.09
C VAL A 3 3.18 14.40 7.54
N ILE A 4 4.00 13.99 6.58
CA ILE A 4 5.19 13.17 6.82
C ILE A 4 6.42 14.02 6.55
N PRO A 5 7.15 14.44 7.58
CA PRO A 5 8.43 15.11 7.41
C PRO A 5 9.47 14.09 6.93
N VAL A 6 10.13 14.39 5.82
CA VAL A 6 11.08 13.49 5.16
C VAL A 6 12.43 14.17 5.01
N LEU A 7 13.44 13.61 5.65
CA LEU A 7 14.82 14.05 5.47
C LEU A 7 15.29 13.75 4.04
N HIS A 8 16.01 14.68 3.46
CA HIS A 8 16.58 14.55 2.10
C HIS A 8 15.54 14.36 1.00
N LEU A 9 14.25 14.69 1.25
CA LEU A 9 13.23 14.62 0.21
C LEU A 9 13.65 15.50 -0.98
N PRO A 10 13.66 14.97 -2.22
CA PRO A 10 13.92 15.78 -3.41
C PRO A 10 12.96 16.97 -3.47
N PRO A 11 13.44 18.17 -3.83
CA PRO A 11 12.58 19.36 -3.94
C PRO A 11 11.37 19.16 -4.84
N GLU A 12 11.51 18.36 -5.89
CA GLU A 12 10.47 18.05 -6.88
C GLU A 12 9.35 17.16 -6.30
N ALA A 13 9.64 16.47 -5.20
CA ALA A 13 8.67 15.63 -4.50
C ALA A 13 8.03 16.34 -3.27
N ALA A 14 8.48 17.54 -2.94
CA ALA A 14 7.94 18.29 -1.82
C ALA A 14 6.46 18.66 -2.06
N GLY A 15 5.60 18.33 -1.10
CA GLY A 15 4.16 18.55 -1.17
C GLY A 15 3.39 17.43 -1.90
N MET A 16 4.06 16.39 -2.42
CA MET A 16 3.38 15.23 -3.01
C MET A 16 2.38 14.62 -2.03
N VAL A 17 1.18 14.34 -2.53
CA VAL A 17 0.12 13.69 -1.78
C VAL A 17 -0.06 12.26 -2.28
N ILE A 18 0.13 11.30 -1.39
CA ILE A 18 -0.10 9.87 -1.64
C ILE A 18 -1.40 9.47 -0.95
N ALA A 19 -2.39 9.00 -1.71
CA ALA A 19 -3.56 8.34 -1.14
C ALA A 19 -3.29 6.84 -1.00
N GLN A 20 -3.72 6.24 0.10
CA GLN A 20 -3.66 4.80 0.30
C GLN A 20 -5.06 4.20 0.33
N ILE A 21 -5.24 3.11 -0.43
CA ILE A 21 -6.33 2.15 -0.29
C ILE A 21 -5.74 0.75 -0.09
N SER A 22 -6.49 -0.14 0.55
CA SER A 22 -6.05 -1.51 0.87
C SER A 22 -7.24 -2.40 1.16
N ASP A 23 -7.06 -3.71 1.01
CA ASP A 23 -8.01 -4.71 1.52
C ASP A 23 -9.46 -4.42 1.07
N VAL A 24 -9.64 -4.21 -0.22
CA VAL A 24 -10.95 -3.93 -0.83
C VAL A 24 -11.82 -5.18 -0.83
N HIS A 25 -11.23 -6.36 -1.08
CA HIS A 25 -11.91 -7.65 -1.15
C HIS A 25 -13.16 -7.62 -2.01
N LEU A 26 -12.97 -7.31 -3.31
CA LEU A 26 -14.06 -7.33 -4.28
C LEU A 26 -14.82 -8.66 -4.24
N GLY A 27 -16.14 -8.58 -4.13
CA GLY A 27 -17.00 -9.75 -4.00
C GLY A 27 -18.37 -9.41 -3.47
N THR A 28 -18.85 -10.21 -2.51
CA THR A 28 -20.23 -10.09 -2.00
C THR A 28 -20.49 -8.78 -1.25
N PHE A 29 -19.48 -8.22 -0.59
CA PHE A 29 -19.63 -7.05 0.28
C PHE A 29 -19.09 -5.76 -0.33
N PHE A 30 -18.39 -5.84 -1.46
CA PHE A 30 -17.83 -4.70 -2.16
C PHE A 30 -17.91 -4.95 -3.66
N SER A 31 -18.78 -4.25 -4.34
CA SER A 31 -19.00 -4.43 -5.78
C SER A 31 -17.95 -3.68 -6.62
N VAL A 32 -17.93 -3.92 -7.92
CA VAL A 32 -17.09 -3.17 -8.85
C VAL A 32 -17.57 -1.72 -8.97
N GLU A 33 -18.86 -1.48 -8.83
CA GLU A 33 -19.48 -0.16 -8.80
C GLU A 33 -19.07 0.64 -7.55
N ASP A 34 -19.01 -0.02 -6.38
CA ASP A 34 -18.49 0.59 -5.15
C ASP A 34 -17.00 0.93 -5.31
N PHE A 35 -16.25 0.07 -6.00
CA PHE A 35 -14.84 0.29 -6.27
C PHE A 35 -14.60 1.49 -7.20
N ASP A 36 -15.39 1.62 -8.25
CA ASP A 36 -15.37 2.78 -9.15
C ASP A 36 -15.69 4.09 -8.40
N THR A 37 -16.68 4.04 -7.51
CA THR A 37 -17.05 5.16 -6.65
C THR A 37 -15.90 5.53 -5.71
N LEU A 38 -15.29 4.54 -5.02
CA LEU A 38 -14.14 4.74 -4.15
C LEU A 38 -12.99 5.43 -4.90
N LEU A 39 -12.63 4.93 -6.10
CA LEU A 39 -11.54 5.51 -6.89
C LEU A 39 -11.84 6.94 -7.34
N THR A 40 -13.11 7.23 -7.66
CA THR A 40 -13.57 8.59 -7.99
C THR A 40 -13.41 9.53 -6.80
N GLU A 41 -13.83 9.11 -5.61
CA GLU A 41 -13.71 9.89 -4.38
C GLU A 41 -12.25 10.12 -4.00
N VAL A 42 -11.42 9.10 -4.11
CA VAL A 42 -9.97 9.20 -3.82
C VAL A 42 -9.30 10.19 -4.76
N ALA A 43 -9.62 10.14 -6.06
CA ALA A 43 -9.08 11.08 -7.04
C ALA A 43 -9.53 12.52 -6.74
N ALA A 44 -10.81 12.71 -6.34
CA ALA A 44 -11.33 14.02 -5.96
C ALA A 44 -10.65 14.59 -4.70
N GLY A 45 -10.03 13.76 -3.87
CA GLY A 45 -9.22 14.16 -2.72
C GLY A 45 -7.88 14.82 -3.08
N GLY A 46 -7.51 14.87 -4.37
CA GLY A 46 -6.34 15.60 -4.87
C GLY A 46 -5.02 14.87 -4.63
N ALA A 47 -5.00 13.55 -4.62
CA ALA A 47 -3.77 12.77 -4.55
C ALA A 47 -2.99 12.80 -5.87
N ASP A 48 -1.67 12.88 -5.78
CA ASP A 48 -0.76 12.76 -6.92
C ASP A 48 -0.50 11.28 -7.26
N VAL A 49 -0.46 10.44 -6.23
CA VAL A 49 -0.21 8.99 -6.28
C VAL A 49 -1.35 8.25 -5.60
N LEU A 50 -1.83 7.17 -6.20
CA LEU A 50 -2.63 6.18 -5.51
C LEU A 50 -1.76 4.96 -5.17
N ALA A 51 -1.55 4.72 -3.88
CA ALA A 51 -0.92 3.52 -3.35
C ALA A 51 -1.98 2.46 -3.02
N VAL A 52 -1.87 1.28 -3.63
CA VAL A 52 -2.74 0.14 -3.37
C VAL A 52 -1.93 -0.95 -2.68
N THR A 53 -2.25 -1.22 -1.43
CA THR A 53 -1.46 -2.14 -0.60
C THR A 53 -2.08 -3.54 -0.49
N GLY A 54 -2.54 -4.08 -1.64
CA GLY A 54 -2.95 -5.48 -1.80
C GLY A 54 -4.40 -5.79 -1.44
N ASP A 55 -4.76 -7.04 -1.65
CA ASP A 55 -6.06 -7.65 -1.33
C ASP A 55 -7.26 -6.94 -1.98
N VAL A 56 -7.16 -6.65 -3.27
CA VAL A 56 -8.25 -6.06 -4.07
C VAL A 56 -9.02 -7.15 -4.80
N PHE A 57 -8.33 -8.07 -5.48
CA PHE A 57 -8.89 -9.01 -6.45
C PHE A 57 -9.27 -10.34 -5.82
N ASP A 58 -10.43 -10.43 -5.20
CA ASP A 58 -10.87 -11.59 -4.39
C ASP A 58 -12.06 -12.38 -4.97
N ASP A 59 -12.61 -11.99 -6.13
CA ASP A 59 -13.64 -12.75 -6.86
C ASP A 59 -13.25 -12.94 -8.32
N GLU A 60 -13.02 -14.20 -8.74
CA GLU A 60 -12.59 -14.54 -10.10
C GLU A 60 -13.52 -14.01 -11.20
N ARG A 61 -14.81 -13.80 -10.89
CA ARG A 61 -15.82 -13.30 -11.84
C ARG A 61 -15.74 -11.79 -12.05
N LEU A 62 -15.26 -11.07 -11.02
CA LEU A 62 -15.22 -9.61 -10.99
C LEU A 62 -13.83 -9.06 -11.33
N ASN A 63 -12.75 -9.83 -11.10
CA ASN A 63 -11.38 -9.37 -11.16
C ASN A 63 -11.01 -8.68 -12.48
N ALA A 64 -11.43 -9.24 -13.62
CA ALA A 64 -11.10 -8.64 -14.92
C ALA A 64 -11.73 -7.26 -15.09
N ARG A 65 -13.02 -7.10 -14.73
CA ARG A 65 -13.72 -5.82 -14.80
C ARG A 65 -13.16 -4.81 -13.79
N ALA A 66 -12.84 -5.26 -12.60
CA ALA A 66 -12.22 -4.41 -11.58
C ALA A 66 -10.85 -3.88 -12.02
N ALA A 67 -10.05 -4.70 -12.68
CA ALA A 67 -8.76 -4.28 -13.24
C ALA A 67 -8.93 -3.23 -14.36
N GLU A 68 -9.99 -3.34 -15.16
CA GLU A 68 -10.31 -2.33 -16.18
C GLU A 68 -10.72 -1.00 -15.51
N VAL A 69 -11.54 -1.06 -14.47
CA VAL A 69 -11.92 0.13 -13.67
C VAL A 69 -10.69 0.78 -13.05
N LEU A 70 -9.84 0.01 -12.34
CA LEU A 70 -8.62 0.55 -11.73
C LEU A 70 -7.72 1.23 -12.78
N ALA A 71 -7.49 0.57 -13.91
CA ALA A 71 -6.65 1.11 -14.98
C ALA A 71 -7.25 2.37 -15.63
N ALA A 72 -8.59 2.48 -15.73
CA ALA A 72 -9.25 3.66 -16.25
C ALA A 72 -9.05 4.89 -15.34
N HIS A 73 -8.97 4.68 -14.03
CA HIS A 73 -8.71 5.76 -13.06
C HIS A 73 -7.24 6.19 -13.00
N ALA A 74 -6.29 5.47 -13.60
CA ALA A 74 -4.87 5.77 -13.47
C ALA A 74 -4.50 7.19 -13.94
N ALA A 75 -5.19 7.71 -14.96
CA ALA A 75 -4.98 9.06 -15.46
C ALA A 75 -5.46 10.19 -14.51
N ASN A 76 -6.24 9.85 -13.48
CA ASN A 76 -6.70 10.80 -12.48
C ASN A 76 -5.62 11.12 -11.43
N PHE A 77 -4.55 10.33 -11.40
CA PHE A 77 -3.40 10.52 -10.51
C PHE A 77 -2.20 10.95 -11.34
N ARG A 78 -1.64 12.14 -11.06
CA ARG A 78 -0.53 12.71 -11.83
C ARG A 78 0.64 11.74 -11.97
N ASP A 79 0.99 11.06 -10.91
CA ASP A 79 2.11 10.13 -10.82
C ASP A 79 1.66 8.66 -10.78
N GLY A 80 0.39 8.40 -11.14
CA GLY A 80 -0.15 7.07 -11.40
C GLY A 80 -0.60 6.28 -10.18
N ILE A 81 -0.90 5.01 -10.44
CA ILE A 81 -1.30 4.01 -9.43
C ILE A 81 -0.14 3.07 -9.18
N TRP A 82 0.19 2.84 -7.91
CA TRP A 82 1.27 1.97 -7.47
C TRP A 82 0.71 0.85 -6.60
N TYR A 83 0.98 -0.38 -6.99
CA TYR A 83 0.33 -1.56 -6.44
C TYR A 83 1.37 -2.56 -5.90
N CYS A 84 1.26 -2.99 -4.65
CA CYS A 84 1.92 -4.19 -4.14
C CYS A 84 0.88 -5.31 -3.93
N ILE A 85 1.33 -6.56 -3.96
CA ILE A 85 0.47 -7.74 -3.94
C ILE A 85 0.16 -8.14 -2.49
N GLY A 86 -1.10 -8.48 -2.21
CA GLY A 86 -1.53 -9.11 -0.97
C GLY A 86 -1.65 -10.63 -1.08
N ASN A 87 -2.07 -11.28 -0.01
CA ASN A 87 -2.20 -12.74 -0.01
C ASN A 87 -3.42 -13.22 -0.81
N HIS A 88 -4.49 -12.44 -0.91
CA HIS A 88 -5.69 -12.85 -1.64
C HIS A 88 -5.49 -12.90 -3.15
N GLU A 89 -4.59 -12.12 -3.72
CA GLU A 89 -4.21 -12.24 -5.13
C GLU A 89 -3.63 -13.62 -5.46
N TYR A 90 -3.03 -14.32 -4.49
CA TYR A 90 -2.54 -15.70 -4.66
C TYR A 90 -3.63 -16.77 -4.48
N TYR A 91 -4.70 -16.47 -3.75
CA TYR A 91 -5.78 -17.44 -3.51
C TYR A 91 -6.74 -17.55 -4.70
N ARG A 92 -6.70 -16.62 -5.65
CA ARG A 92 -7.56 -16.59 -6.85
C ARG A 92 -6.74 -16.86 -8.10
N ARG A 93 -7.12 -17.87 -8.88
CA ARG A 93 -6.35 -18.33 -10.05
C ARG A 93 -6.08 -17.25 -11.08
N ASN A 94 -7.01 -16.30 -11.26
CA ASN A 94 -6.89 -15.24 -12.26
C ASN A 94 -6.39 -13.90 -11.71
N ALA A 95 -6.30 -13.70 -10.40
CA ALA A 95 -5.96 -12.40 -9.83
C ALA A 95 -4.52 -11.99 -10.15
N LEU A 96 -3.54 -12.82 -9.80
CA LEU A 96 -2.12 -12.51 -10.06
C LEU A 96 -1.81 -12.29 -11.55
N PRO A 97 -2.29 -13.12 -12.51
CA PRO A 97 -2.15 -12.83 -13.94
C PRO A 97 -2.78 -11.50 -14.36
N ILE A 98 -3.94 -11.13 -13.81
CA ILE A 98 -4.62 -9.87 -14.12
C ILE A 98 -3.79 -8.69 -13.58
N VAL A 99 -3.34 -8.75 -12.33
CA VAL A 99 -2.51 -7.70 -11.71
C VAL A 99 -1.22 -7.49 -12.50
N THR A 100 -0.51 -8.57 -12.86
CA THR A 100 0.71 -8.46 -13.67
C THR A 100 0.47 -7.92 -15.09
N GLN A 101 -0.70 -8.13 -15.65
CA GLN A 101 -1.08 -7.52 -16.93
C GLN A 101 -1.37 -6.02 -16.82
N MET A 102 -1.85 -5.55 -15.66
CA MET A 102 -2.10 -4.11 -15.44
C MET A 102 -0.81 -3.29 -15.55
N ALA A 103 0.33 -3.82 -15.14
CA ALA A 103 1.64 -3.17 -15.28
C ALA A 103 1.99 -2.77 -16.73
N ARG A 104 1.30 -3.36 -17.71
CA ARG A 104 1.47 -3.03 -19.15
C ARG A 104 0.58 -1.87 -19.63
N ARG A 105 -0.30 -1.37 -18.78
CA ARG A 105 -1.33 -0.38 -19.15
C ARG A 105 -0.96 1.01 -18.67
N GLY A 106 0.22 1.53 -18.90
CA GLY A 106 0.69 2.88 -18.56
C GLY A 106 0.07 3.51 -17.29
N HIS A 107 0.81 4.24 -16.50
CA HIS A 107 0.39 4.81 -15.22
C HIS A 107 -0.11 3.83 -14.13
N VAL A 108 0.01 2.52 -14.34
CA VAL A 108 -0.18 1.49 -13.31
C VAL A 108 1.13 0.74 -13.12
N HIS A 109 1.74 0.92 -11.97
CA HIS A 109 3.00 0.31 -11.57
C HIS A 109 2.72 -0.83 -10.60
N VAL A 110 3.08 -2.05 -10.97
CA VAL A 110 2.93 -3.23 -10.10
C VAL A 110 4.31 -3.63 -9.59
N LEU A 111 4.50 -3.47 -8.30
CA LEU A 111 5.77 -3.69 -7.63
C LEU A 111 5.75 -5.05 -6.92
N LEU A 112 6.58 -5.97 -7.39
CA LEU A 112 6.75 -7.30 -6.84
C LEU A 112 8.22 -7.54 -6.51
N ASN A 113 8.62 -7.28 -5.29
CA ASN A 113 10.00 -7.26 -4.83
C ASN A 113 10.86 -6.35 -5.74
N ALA A 114 10.37 -5.17 -6.02
CA ALA A 114 10.98 -4.23 -6.96
C ALA A 114 10.73 -2.79 -6.52
N ALA A 115 11.55 -1.86 -7.02
CA ALA A 115 11.34 -0.43 -6.88
C ALA A 115 11.43 0.27 -8.24
N GLU A 116 10.65 1.32 -8.40
CA GLU A 116 10.72 2.19 -9.56
C GLU A 116 10.84 3.66 -9.10
N ARG A 117 11.59 4.45 -9.88
CA ARG A 117 11.70 5.89 -9.65
C ARG A 117 10.43 6.58 -10.09
N VAL A 118 9.91 7.49 -9.26
CA VAL A 118 8.77 8.33 -9.64
C VAL A 118 9.23 9.36 -10.68
N PRO A 119 8.64 9.39 -11.88
CA PRO A 119 9.05 10.31 -12.93
C PRO A 119 8.93 11.77 -12.49
N GLY A 120 9.95 12.57 -12.76
CA GLY A 120 9.93 14.02 -12.43
C GLY A 120 10.12 14.37 -10.95
N CYS A 121 10.23 13.38 -10.05
CA CYS A 121 10.33 13.61 -8.61
C CYS A 121 11.75 13.39 -8.02
N GLY A 122 12.77 13.71 -8.79
CA GLY A 122 14.16 13.59 -8.36
C GLY A 122 14.56 12.13 -8.07
N ALA A 123 15.18 11.89 -6.93
CA ALA A 123 15.55 10.54 -6.45
C ALA A 123 14.48 9.95 -5.49
N LEU A 124 13.20 10.22 -5.75
CA LEU A 124 12.10 9.55 -5.06
C LEU A 124 11.77 8.24 -5.77
N TYR A 125 11.69 7.17 -4.98
CA TYR A 125 11.30 5.82 -5.41
C TYR A 125 10.06 5.35 -4.67
N LEU A 126 9.23 4.54 -5.34
CA LEU A 126 8.30 3.66 -4.68
C LEU A 126 8.79 2.22 -4.83
N ALA A 127 8.82 1.50 -3.71
CA ALA A 127 9.19 0.09 -3.67
C ALA A 127 7.99 -0.74 -3.23
N GLY A 128 7.91 -1.99 -3.68
CA GLY A 128 6.87 -2.91 -3.26
C GLY A 128 7.42 -4.29 -2.98
N THR A 129 6.98 -4.90 -1.87
CA THR A 129 7.32 -6.28 -1.52
C THR A 129 6.20 -7.24 -1.87
N ASP A 130 6.58 -8.50 -2.07
CA ASP A 130 5.64 -9.62 -2.12
C ASP A 130 5.14 -9.99 -0.72
N TYR A 131 4.13 -10.86 -0.66
CA TYR A 131 3.56 -11.35 0.59
C TYR A 131 4.31 -12.60 1.07
N PRO A 132 4.89 -12.60 2.30
CA PRO A 132 5.59 -13.74 2.84
C PRO A 132 4.59 -14.79 3.37
N PHE A 133 4.65 -16.02 2.82
CA PHE A 133 3.78 -17.13 3.23
C PHE A 133 4.43 -18.07 4.24
N ALA A 134 5.74 -18.01 4.42
CA ALA A 134 6.44 -18.82 5.39
C ALA A 134 5.94 -18.53 6.83
N ARG A 135 6.22 -19.45 7.75
CA ARG A 135 5.80 -19.34 9.15
C ARG A 135 6.99 -19.55 10.09
N GLY A 136 6.84 -19.05 11.32
CA GLY A 136 7.90 -19.13 12.32
C GLY A 136 9.16 -18.41 11.85
N ASP A 137 10.34 -18.96 12.11
CA ASP A 137 11.63 -18.32 11.76
C ASP A 137 11.80 -18.14 10.25
N ALA A 138 11.24 -19.03 9.43
CA ALA A 138 11.27 -18.92 7.99
C ALA A 138 10.54 -17.69 7.46
N PHE A 139 9.53 -17.20 8.16
CA PHE A 139 8.82 -15.96 7.83
C PHE A 139 9.78 -14.77 7.81
N TYR A 140 10.61 -14.63 8.85
CA TYR A 140 11.55 -13.51 8.94
C TYR A 140 12.63 -13.58 7.85
N THR A 141 13.06 -14.78 7.50
CA THR A 141 14.03 -14.99 6.42
C THR A 141 13.44 -14.62 5.06
N GLU A 142 12.22 -15.09 4.76
CA GLU A 142 11.52 -14.79 3.50
C GLU A 142 11.22 -13.30 3.38
N LYS A 143 10.70 -12.69 4.45
CA LYS A 143 10.39 -11.27 4.53
C LYS A 143 11.65 -10.42 4.27
N ALA A 144 12.77 -10.73 4.94
CA ALA A 144 14.03 -10.01 4.74
C ALA A 144 14.55 -10.14 3.30
N ALA A 145 14.42 -11.32 2.69
CA ALA A 145 14.82 -11.53 1.30
C ALA A 145 13.96 -10.71 0.33
N PHE A 146 12.64 -10.62 0.55
CA PHE A 146 11.74 -9.80 -0.27
C PHE A 146 12.04 -8.31 -0.13
N PHE A 147 12.29 -7.84 1.09
CA PHE A 147 12.70 -6.45 1.32
C PHE A 147 14.04 -6.14 0.63
N ALA A 148 15.05 -7.00 0.79
CA ALA A 148 16.34 -6.82 0.15
C ALA A 148 16.23 -6.76 -1.38
N ALA A 149 15.43 -7.64 -1.99
CA ALA A 149 15.19 -7.63 -3.43
C ALA A 149 14.45 -6.36 -3.87
N ALA A 150 13.44 -5.90 -3.11
CA ALA A 150 12.73 -4.66 -3.41
C ALA A 150 13.64 -3.42 -3.38
N MET A 151 14.69 -3.43 -2.56
CA MET A 151 15.62 -2.30 -2.37
C MET A 151 16.93 -2.44 -3.14
N GLU A 152 17.13 -3.52 -3.92
CA GLU A 152 18.40 -3.84 -4.58
C GLU A 152 18.88 -2.73 -5.53
N ASP A 153 17.97 -2.23 -6.36
CA ASP A 153 18.28 -1.21 -7.37
C ASP A 153 18.05 0.24 -6.86
N VAL A 154 17.69 0.42 -5.58
CA VAL A 154 17.48 1.75 -5.01
C VAL A 154 18.81 2.38 -4.60
N PRO A 155 19.19 3.55 -5.16
CA PRO A 155 20.43 4.22 -4.80
C PRO A 155 20.50 4.59 -3.31
N ALA A 156 21.71 4.58 -2.74
CA ALA A 156 21.92 4.88 -1.32
C ALA A 156 21.47 6.28 -0.88
N HIS A 157 21.39 7.22 -1.80
CA HIS A 157 20.96 8.60 -1.55
C HIS A 157 19.49 8.86 -1.87
N ALA A 158 18.75 7.82 -2.30
CA ALA A 158 17.35 7.95 -2.66
C ALA A 158 16.44 7.97 -1.42
N VAL A 159 15.28 8.58 -1.58
CA VAL A 159 14.15 8.48 -0.64
C VAL A 159 13.15 7.48 -1.22
N THR A 160 12.66 6.58 -0.38
CA THR A 160 11.76 5.52 -0.82
C THR A 160 10.49 5.51 0.03
N VAL A 161 9.32 5.41 -0.62
CA VAL A 161 8.08 5.01 0.04
C VAL A 161 7.88 3.52 -0.23
N LEU A 162 7.76 2.71 0.83
CA LEU A 162 7.57 1.27 0.73
C LEU A 162 6.08 0.93 0.77
N LEU A 163 5.63 0.14 -0.19
CA LEU A 163 4.33 -0.51 -0.20
C LEU A 163 4.53 -1.98 0.17
N ALA A 164 3.86 -2.43 1.21
CA ALA A 164 3.92 -3.82 1.64
C ALA A 164 2.55 -4.24 2.16
N HIS A 165 2.07 -5.44 1.82
CA HIS A 165 0.80 -5.87 2.38
C HIS A 165 0.94 -6.24 3.85
N HIS A 166 1.99 -6.99 4.24
CA HIS A 166 2.20 -7.42 5.62
C HIS A 166 2.83 -6.31 6.48
N PRO A 167 2.25 -5.98 7.67
CA PRO A 167 2.66 -4.81 8.46
C PRO A 167 4.06 -4.91 9.08
N GLU A 168 4.62 -6.10 9.26
CA GLU A 168 5.94 -6.26 9.86
C GLU A 168 7.10 -5.84 8.97
N PHE A 169 6.87 -5.47 7.69
CA PHE A 169 7.87 -4.80 6.86
C PHE A 169 8.25 -3.40 7.37
N ILE A 170 7.44 -2.81 8.25
CA ILE A 170 7.76 -1.55 8.94
C ILE A 170 9.10 -1.65 9.69
N ASP A 171 9.43 -2.82 10.24
CA ASP A 171 10.70 -3.03 10.95
C ASP A 171 11.90 -3.02 10.01
N ASP A 172 11.81 -3.70 8.86
CA ASP A 172 12.90 -3.73 7.87
C ASP A 172 13.12 -2.35 7.27
N ALA A 173 12.03 -1.65 6.94
CA ALA A 173 12.05 -0.30 6.42
C ALA A 173 12.70 0.68 7.41
N ALA A 174 12.36 0.60 8.69
CA ALA A 174 12.94 1.44 9.72
C ALA A 174 14.45 1.21 9.92
N ALA A 175 14.93 0.01 9.61
CA ALA A 175 16.36 -0.32 9.71
C ALA A 175 17.18 0.14 8.48
N ASP A 176 16.54 0.38 7.32
CA ASP A 176 17.23 0.72 6.07
C ASP A 176 17.65 2.19 5.99
N GLY A 177 16.96 3.11 6.63
CA GLY A 177 17.27 4.54 6.63
C GLY A 177 16.91 5.31 5.33
N ARG A 178 16.64 4.62 4.21
CA ARG A 178 16.15 5.23 2.94
C ARG A 178 14.62 5.29 2.87
N VAL A 179 13.91 4.65 3.82
CA VAL A 179 12.46 4.45 3.78
C VAL A 179 11.76 5.24 4.89
N PRO A 180 11.50 6.54 4.71
CA PRO A 180 10.83 7.35 5.72
C PRO A 180 9.35 6.99 5.91
N LEU A 181 8.69 6.36 4.92
CA LEU A 181 7.28 5.99 4.97
C LEU A 181 7.06 4.57 4.44
N THR A 182 6.36 3.76 5.22
CA THR A 182 5.89 2.41 4.85
C THR A 182 4.38 2.34 4.94
N LEU A 183 3.71 1.96 3.86
CA LEU A 183 2.26 1.81 3.78
C LEU A 183 1.91 0.32 3.74
N THR A 184 1.07 -0.13 4.67
CA THR A 184 0.71 -1.55 4.82
C THR A 184 -0.79 -1.78 4.98
N GLY A 185 -1.25 -3.02 4.79
CA GLY A 185 -2.63 -3.45 4.93
C GLY A 185 -2.80 -4.69 5.79
N HIS A 186 -3.53 -5.69 5.26
CA HIS A 186 -3.67 -7.06 5.74
C HIS A 186 -4.48 -7.25 7.02
N THR A 187 -4.36 -6.39 8.01
CA THR A 187 -4.89 -6.63 9.36
C THR A 187 -6.37 -6.26 9.50
N HIS A 188 -6.90 -5.48 8.55
CA HIS A 188 -8.22 -4.85 8.66
C HIS A 188 -8.43 -4.08 9.97
N GLY A 189 -7.36 -3.67 10.66
CA GLY A 189 -7.43 -3.08 11.99
C GLY A 189 -8.10 -3.99 13.02
N SER A 190 -8.06 -5.33 12.83
CA SER A 190 -8.82 -6.40 13.47
C SER A 190 -10.34 -6.39 13.23
N GLN A 191 -10.88 -5.50 12.41
CA GLN A 191 -12.31 -5.19 12.17
C GLN A 191 -13.12 -4.85 13.43
N PHE A 192 -12.59 -5.14 14.62
CA PHE A 192 -13.23 -4.90 15.90
C PHE A 192 -12.35 -4.04 16.80
N GLY A 193 -12.95 -3.00 17.40
CA GLY A 193 -12.24 -2.11 18.28
C GLY A 193 -13.15 -1.36 19.23
N ILE A 194 -12.58 -0.88 20.33
CA ILE A 194 -13.25 -0.01 21.30
C ILE A 194 -12.32 1.17 21.60
N PHE A 195 -12.86 2.38 21.58
CA PHE A 195 -12.10 3.62 21.80
C PHE A 195 -10.81 3.74 20.98
N GLY A 196 -10.88 3.34 19.71
CA GLY A 196 -9.72 3.41 18.83
C GLY A 196 -8.70 2.26 18.99
N GLN A 197 -8.88 1.35 19.94
CA GLN A 197 -7.97 0.21 20.16
C GLN A 197 -8.52 -1.08 19.54
N PRO A 198 -7.68 -1.90 18.87
CA PRO A 198 -8.11 -3.19 18.35
C PRO A 198 -8.43 -4.16 19.48
N LEU A 199 -9.51 -4.92 19.35
CA LEU A 199 -9.89 -5.95 20.34
C LEU A 199 -9.05 -7.23 20.21
N PHE A 200 -8.56 -7.52 19.01
CA PHE A 200 -7.80 -8.74 18.70
C PHE A 200 -6.49 -8.36 18.01
N PRO A 201 -5.46 -7.87 18.73
CA PRO A 201 -4.17 -7.51 18.15
C PRO A 201 -3.35 -8.78 17.88
N VAL A 202 -3.63 -9.46 16.77
CA VAL A 202 -2.92 -10.69 16.36
C VAL A 202 -1.54 -10.37 15.78
N PHE A 203 -1.40 -9.19 15.17
CA PHE A 203 -0.17 -8.72 14.55
C PHE A 203 0.58 -7.75 15.48
N LYS A 204 1.89 -7.65 15.31
CA LYS A 204 2.73 -6.68 16.03
C LYS A 204 2.22 -5.26 15.83
N TYR A 205 1.84 -4.92 14.60
CA TYR A 205 1.20 -3.67 14.23
C TYR A 205 -0.19 -3.98 13.67
N THR A 206 -1.24 -3.41 14.24
CA THR A 206 -2.61 -3.79 13.88
C THR A 206 -3.34 -2.69 13.12
N ARG A 207 -3.14 -1.42 13.45
CA ARG A 207 -3.74 -0.29 12.72
C ARG A 207 -3.11 1.06 13.06
N GLY A 208 -3.25 2.00 12.12
CA GLY A 208 -2.87 3.40 12.32
C GLY A 208 -1.38 3.65 12.18
N MET A 209 -0.98 4.83 12.63
CA MET A 209 0.40 5.30 12.51
C MET A 209 1.32 4.63 13.53
N VAL A 210 2.44 4.13 13.04
CA VAL A 210 3.57 3.59 13.82
C VAL A 210 4.78 4.49 13.56
N ARG A 211 5.51 4.87 14.59
CA ARG A 211 6.76 5.63 14.45
C ARG A 211 7.93 4.84 15.06
N ILE A 212 8.99 4.67 14.29
CA ILE A 212 10.25 4.05 14.74
C ILE A 212 11.38 5.01 14.38
N GLY A 213 11.90 5.73 15.39
CA GLY A 213 12.85 6.82 15.13
C GLY A 213 12.22 7.90 14.25
N GLU A 214 12.84 8.17 13.12
CA GLU A 214 12.36 9.14 12.11
C GLU A 214 11.51 8.50 11.01
N ASN A 215 11.26 7.18 11.08
CA ASN A 215 10.50 6.43 10.09
C ASN A 215 9.04 6.30 10.52
N TYR A 216 8.14 6.41 9.55
CA TYR A 216 6.70 6.27 9.72
C TYR A 216 6.22 5.00 9.02
N GLY A 217 5.42 4.21 9.72
CA GLY A 217 4.67 3.10 9.16
C GLY A 217 3.18 3.37 9.32
N TYR A 218 2.36 3.01 8.34
CA TYR A 218 0.91 3.07 8.46
C TYR A 218 0.29 1.71 8.17
N VAL A 219 -0.54 1.25 9.09
CA VAL A 219 -1.30 0.01 8.94
C VAL A 219 -2.76 0.36 8.67
N HIS A 220 -3.18 0.16 7.42
CA HIS A 220 -4.50 0.50 6.92
C HIS A 220 -5.58 -0.43 7.48
N THR A 221 -6.77 0.10 7.76
CA THR A 221 -7.88 -0.71 8.28
C THR A 221 -8.71 -1.41 7.21
N GLY A 222 -8.38 -1.17 5.94
CA GLY A 222 -9.09 -1.72 4.77
C GLY A 222 -10.27 -0.85 4.34
N ASN A 223 -10.51 -0.78 3.02
CA ASN A 223 -11.69 -0.14 2.43
C ASN A 223 -12.88 -1.09 2.41
N GLY A 224 -12.64 -2.37 2.14
CA GLY A 224 -13.65 -3.42 2.17
C GLY A 224 -13.64 -4.24 3.45
N SER A 225 -14.21 -5.43 3.40
CA SER A 225 -14.28 -6.36 4.52
C SER A 225 -14.25 -7.79 4.03
N TRP A 226 -13.40 -8.62 4.60
CA TRP A 226 -13.46 -10.06 4.39
C TRP A 226 -14.55 -10.73 5.24
N PHE A 227 -14.98 -10.05 6.33
CA PHE A 227 -16.07 -10.45 7.21
C PHE A 227 -17.12 -9.32 7.29
N PRO A 228 -18.44 -9.61 7.24
CA PRO A 228 -19.48 -8.61 6.99
C PRO A 228 -19.76 -7.65 8.16
N LEU A 229 -18.93 -7.62 9.18
CA LEU A 229 -19.14 -6.80 10.37
C LEU A 229 -17.87 -6.07 10.79
N ARG A 230 -17.99 -4.76 10.94
CA ARG A 230 -16.98 -3.90 11.55
C ARG A 230 -17.57 -3.19 12.77
N ILE A 231 -16.87 -3.19 13.90
CA ILE A 231 -17.28 -2.49 15.12
C ILE A 231 -16.09 -1.66 15.62
N GLY A 232 -16.25 -0.32 15.68
CA GLY A 232 -15.19 0.56 16.16
C GLY A 232 -13.91 0.54 15.30
N CYS A 233 -14.03 0.10 14.06
CA CYS A 233 -12.98 0.07 13.06
C CYS A 233 -13.60 0.33 11.67
N PRO A 234 -13.95 1.58 11.34
CA PRO A 234 -14.54 1.94 10.06
C PRO A 234 -13.57 1.70 8.90
N PRO A 235 -14.08 1.53 7.67
CA PRO A 235 -13.24 1.63 6.49
C PRO A 235 -12.64 3.04 6.40
N GLU A 236 -11.49 3.15 5.73
CA GLU A 236 -10.81 4.43 5.60
C GLU A 236 -10.14 4.59 4.24
N THR A 237 -9.90 5.83 3.84
CA THR A 237 -8.92 6.23 2.82
C THR A 237 -8.00 7.23 3.49
N VAL A 238 -6.70 7.07 3.31
CA VAL A 238 -5.71 7.87 4.03
C VAL A 238 -4.82 8.62 3.05
N TYR A 239 -4.56 9.89 3.35
CA TYR A 239 -3.71 10.75 2.54
C TYR A 239 -2.45 11.12 3.33
N PHE A 240 -1.31 11.01 2.67
CA PHE A 240 0.00 11.35 3.20
C PHE A 240 0.62 12.44 2.34
N ARG A 241 0.87 13.60 2.94
CA ARG A 241 1.62 14.68 2.30
C ARG A 241 3.09 14.57 2.71
N LEU A 242 3.96 14.42 1.74
CA LEU A 242 5.40 14.42 1.97
C LEU A 242 5.88 15.87 2.10
N GLU A 243 6.49 16.20 3.21
CA GLU A 243 7.09 17.52 3.43
C GLU A 243 8.59 17.40 3.66
N ARG A 244 9.33 18.33 3.07
CA ARG A 244 10.77 18.35 3.27
C ARG A 244 11.09 18.76 4.70
N SER A 245 11.94 17.98 5.36
CA SER A 245 12.51 18.30 6.68
C SER A 245 13.99 18.59 6.53
N ASP A 246 14.44 19.67 7.17
CA ASP A 246 15.85 20.07 7.18
C ASP A 246 16.54 19.60 8.49
N VAL A 247 15.79 19.02 9.42
CA VAL A 247 16.27 18.50 10.73
C VAL A 247 15.44 17.31 11.15
#